data_f87c354c8da7dff1ebc0c3aea2c94677
#
_entry.id   f87c354c8da7dff1ebc0c3aea2c94677
#
_cell.length_a   1.000
_cell.length_b   1.000
_cell.length_c   1.000
_cell.angle_alpha   90.00
_cell.angle_beta   90.00
_cell.angle_gamma   90.00
#
_symmetry.space_group_name_H-M   'P 1'
#
loop_
_entity.id
_entity.type
_entity.pdbx_description
1 polymer ?
#
loop_
_entity_poly.entity_id
_entity_poly.type
_entity_poly.pdbx_seq_one_letter_code
_entity_poly.pdbx_strand_id
1 'polypeptide(L)'
;MKSIITTFKSIKGKDCLLSSSLHKQINVANENYLPLGSLLSRKLNRNDLGKEVGSINYVSGSNFFFTKTKALQAFSFLPILNSESTESIMPQAFVDHNLKAGDIILSKDSNIGETVILDKDYPNYMLSGALYKLPLNEIDKFYILAFIKHSYFREQLNRLVPKGATLRHAGTKFLDCNIPFPVNNKDAIINHVSNITRKIFEIEIEIKKRDSEINNIIETELVNNQKSNSVYNFTHAKYSQLSFGKRLDTGVYSNTFQRTTHLLTNYKFGVFYVDANKIRSGSTPKIRDISNYSQGCLRWITPTNCSDRGFIQTHEKISTPTKNNLSEDAVLLINRTSRGGKGEYVGIGTFYDYDAYGDGHHNQGIYRITGYSKELLVFITTFMNTKMMRKYCSDLSVGSKMKEIKSEQFLSIPIPALEPKVLKRVYKLFYTENFDKSIDNILSMQPSNVGLFHLSIAEYILRHYLNSVLDMIIDNIDFNVVNNKIIR
;
A
#
# COMPACT_ATOMS: atom_id res chain seq x y z
N MET A 1 9.83 8.65 -31.61
CA MET A 1 8.33 8.58 -31.52
C MET A 1 7.85 7.50 -32.50
N LYS A 2 7.08 6.51 -32.03
CA LYS A 2 6.42 5.58 -32.95
C LYS A 2 5.20 6.27 -33.54
N SER A 3 5.15 6.46 -34.86
CA SER A 3 3.98 6.98 -35.56
C SER A 3 2.84 5.94 -35.53
N ILE A 4 1.62 6.40 -35.35
CA ILE A 4 0.42 5.56 -35.43
C ILE A 4 -0.30 5.92 -36.73
N ILE A 5 -0.45 4.94 -37.63
CA ILE A 5 -1.18 5.08 -38.87
C ILE A 5 -2.61 4.60 -38.58
N THR A 6 -3.62 5.40 -38.98
CA THR A 6 -5.04 5.04 -38.83
C THR A 6 -5.83 5.46 -40.06
N THR A 7 -7.01 4.90 -40.23
CA THR A 7 -7.89 5.21 -41.36
C THR A 7 -8.87 6.32 -41.03
N PHE A 8 -9.31 7.09 -42.03
CA PHE A 8 -10.33 8.12 -41.86
C PHE A 8 -11.64 7.55 -41.30
N LYS A 9 -12.01 6.33 -41.70
CA LYS A 9 -13.18 5.60 -41.15
C LYS A 9 -13.04 5.41 -39.63
N SER A 10 -11.86 5.02 -39.16
CA SER A 10 -11.57 4.87 -37.72
C SER A 10 -11.64 6.20 -36.95
N ILE A 11 -11.15 7.29 -37.56
CA ILE A 11 -11.20 8.63 -36.98
C ILE A 11 -12.66 9.10 -36.88
N LYS A 12 -13.44 8.92 -37.95
CA LYS A 12 -14.86 9.30 -37.99
C LYS A 12 -15.69 8.50 -36.98
N GLY A 13 -15.39 7.21 -36.78
CA GLY A 13 -16.05 6.34 -35.80
C GLY A 13 -15.69 6.67 -34.34
N LYS A 14 -14.76 7.61 -34.10
CA LYS A 14 -14.32 8.08 -32.79
C LYS A 14 -14.48 9.59 -32.62
N ASP A 15 -15.61 10.11 -33.08
CA ASP A 15 -15.98 11.55 -33.00
C ASP A 15 -14.94 12.50 -33.58
N CYS A 16 -14.24 12.08 -34.62
CA CYS A 16 -13.17 12.83 -35.29
C CYS A 16 -11.99 13.24 -34.37
N LEU A 17 -11.77 12.54 -33.26
CA LEU A 17 -10.68 12.78 -32.35
C LEU A 17 -9.34 12.26 -32.90
N LEU A 18 -8.32 13.12 -32.95
CA LEU A 18 -6.99 12.79 -33.47
C LEU A 18 -5.98 12.37 -32.38
N SER A 19 -6.42 12.14 -31.14
CA SER A 19 -5.54 11.67 -30.08
C SER A 19 -4.92 10.32 -30.42
N SER A 20 -3.59 10.25 -30.49
CA SER A 20 -2.86 9.02 -30.83
C SER A 20 -3.22 7.84 -29.92
N SER A 21 -3.55 8.10 -28.67
CA SER A 21 -3.97 7.06 -27.71
C SER A 21 -5.26 6.35 -28.13
N LEU A 22 -6.20 7.03 -28.78
CA LEU A 22 -7.45 6.46 -29.24
C LEU A 22 -7.29 5.53 -30.45
N HIS A 23 -6.20 5.69 -31.19
CA HIS A 23 -5.93 4.94 -32.42
C HIS A 23 -4.87 3.84 -32.26
N LYS A 24 -4.29 3.73 -31.08
CA LYS A 24 -3.37 2.63 -30.74
C LYS A 24 -4.15 1.31 -30.66
N GLN A 25 -3.84 0.30 -31.44
CA GLN A 25 -4.47 -1.02 -31.35
C GLN A 25 -4.02 -1.73 -30.05
N ILE A 26 -4.95 -2.38 -29.33
CA ILE A 26 -4.62 -3.43 -28.35
C ILE A 26 -4.69 -4.73 -29.12
N ASN A 27 -3.58 -5.38 -29.26
CA ASN A 27 -3.61 -6.73 -29.80
C ASN A 27 -4.14 -7.63 -28.68
N VAL A 28 -5.35 -8.12 -28.85
CA VAL A 28 -5.99 -9.12 -27.99
C VAL A 28 -6.33 -10.27 -28.90
N ALA A 29 -5.77 -11.42 -28.62
CA ALA A 29 -6.03 -12.62 -29.39
C ALA A 29 -7.38 -13.24 -29.01
N ASN A 30 -7.87 -12.97 -27.81
CA ASN A 30 -9.16 -13.47 -27.33
C ASN A 30 -10.32 -12.61 -27.83
N GLU A 31 -11.15 -13.17 -28.71
CA GLU A 31 -12.36 -12.52 -29.20
C GLU A 31 -13.60 -12.80 -28.35
N ASN A 32 -13.49 -13.67 -27.33
CA ASN A 32 -14.57 -13.99 -26.41
C ASN A 32 -14.53 -13.01 -25.19
N TYR A 33 -15.18 -11.87 -25.33
CA TYR A 33 -15.25 -10.85 -24.28
C TYR A 33 -16.64 -10.22 -24.19
N LEU A 34 -16.93 -9.65 -23.00
CA LEU A 34 -18.13 -8.87 -22.77
C LEU A 34 -17.76 -7.49 -22.22
N PRO A 35 -18.44 -6.40 -22.61
CA PRO A 35 -18.23 -5.10 -22.01
C PRO A 35 -18.67 -5.12 -20.53
N LEU A 36 -17.95 -4.43 -19.66
CA LEU A 36 -18.25 -4.39 -18.23
C LEU A 36 -19.71 -3.99 -17.95
N GLY A 37 -20.26 -3.08 -18.76
CA GLY A 37 -21.64 -2.64 -18.60
C GLY A 37 -22.67 -3.77 -18.74
N SER A 38 -22.40 -4.82 -19.52
CA SER A 38 -23.28 -5.99 -19.66
C SER A 38 -23.14 -7.00 -18.53
N LEU A 39 -22.09 -6.88 -17.71
CA LEU A 39 -21.81 -7.76 -16.57
C LEU A 39 -22.39 -7.21 -15.25
N LEU A 40 -22.97 -6.02 -15.28
CA LEU A 40 -23.68 -5.47 -14.11
C LEU A 40 -25.02 -6.18 -13.92
N SER A 41 -25.40 -6.41 -12.68
CA SER A 41 -26.73 -6.98 -12.33
C SER A 41 -27.90 -6.07 -12.72
N ARG A 42 -27.63 -4.77 -12.84
CA ARG A 42 -28.56 -3.73 -13.32
C ARG A 42 -27.79 -2.54 -13.86
N LYS A 43 -28.44 -1.71 -14.64
CA LYS A 43 -27.84 -0.43 -15.10
C LYS A 43 -27.50 0.47 -13.92
N LEU A 44 -26.39 1.21 -14.07
CA LEU A 44 -26.02 2.24 -13.11
C LEU A 44 -27.10 3.32 -13.03
N ASN A 45 -27.36 3.80 -11.85
CA ASN A 45 -28.26 4.91 -11.59
C ASN A 45 -27.58 6.01 -10.75
N ARG A 46 -28.27 7.09 -10.47
CA ARG A 46 -27.70 8.22 -9.74
C ARG A 46 -27.26 7.89 -8.31
N ASN A 47 -27.90 6.90 -7.68
CA ASN A 47 -27.59 6.48 -6.30
C ASN A 47 -26.31 5.64 -6.23
N ASP A 48 -25.85 5.11 -7.36
CA ASP A 48 -24.57 4.39 -7.41
C ASP A 48 -23.38 5.35 -7.46
N LEU A 49 -23.60 6.60 -7.83
CA LEU A 49 -22.59 7.65 -7.87
C LEU A 49 -22.55 8.37 -6.52
N GLY A 50 -21.34 8.56 -5.98
CA GLY A 50 -21.12 9.41 -4.83
C GLY A 50 -21.55 10.86 -5.05
N LYS A 51 -21.48 11.66 -4.01
CA LYS A 51 -21.89 13.06 -4.04
C LYS A 51 -20.73 13.97 -3.62
N GLU A 52 -20.57 15.10 -4.30
CA GLU A 52 -19.55 16.08 -3.93
C GLU A 52 -19.94 16.84 -2.65
N VAL A 53 -18.92 17.11 -1.84
CA VAL A 53 -19.03 17.92 -0.63
C VAL A 53 -18.03 19.07 -0.74
N GLY A 54 -18.53 20.30 -0.67
CA GLY A 54 -17.69 21.49 -0.68
C GLY A 54 -16.82 21.58 0.57
N SER A 55 -15.61 22.10 0.44
CA SER A 55 -14.62 22.20 1.53
C SER A 55 -15.10 23.02 2.74
N ILE A 56 -16.10 23.85 2.58
CA ILE A 56 -16.75 24.58 3.70
C ILE A 56 -17.39 23.63 4.73
N ASN A 57 -17.71 22.41 4.32
CA ASN A 57 -18.28 21.39 5.20
C ASN A 57 -17.22 20.50 5.87
N TYR A 58 -15.93 20.74 5.63
CA TYR A 58 -14.86 19.97 6.27
C TYR A 58 -14.66 20.47 7.69
N VAL A 59 -14.73 19.56 8.66
CA VAL A 59 -14.62 19.87 10.08
C VAL A 59 -13.75 18.83 10.78
N SER A 60 -13.05 19.23 11.82
CA SER A 60 -12.34 18.26 12.67
C SER A 60 -13.27 17.68 13.72
N GLY A 61 -13.11 16.38 14.02
CA GLY A 61 -13.80 15.72 15.14
C GLY A 61 -15.21 15.21 14.84
N SER A 62 -15.70 15.26 13.59
CA SER A 62 -16.95 14.57 13.21
C SER A 62 -16.70 13.08 13.00
N ASN A 63 -17.72 12.27 13.23
CA ASN A 63 -17.73 10.82 12.96
C ASN A 63 -18.18 10.48 11.54
N PHE A 64 -18.46 11.46 10.69
CA PHE A 64 -18.84 11.27 9.28
C PHE A 64 -17.67 11.62 8.36
N PHE A 65 -17.43 10.77 7.36
CA PHE A 65 -16.24 10.84 6.52
C PHE A 65 -16.61 10.88 5.04
N PHE A 66 -15.95 11.77 4.32
CA PHE A 66 -16.01 11.90 2.86
C PHE A 66 -14.81 11.19 2.24
N THR A 67 -15.08 10.16 1.42
CA THR A 67 -14.04 9.32 0.80
C THR A 67 -13.67 9.85 -0.57
N LYS A 68 -12.39 10.15 -0.76
CA LYS A 68 -11.81 10.65 -2.02
C LYS A 68 -11.27 9.50 -2.89
N THR A 69 -10.97 9.79 -4.16
CA THR A 69 -10.37 8.83 -5.10
C THR A 69 -9.03 8.27 -4.63
N LYS A 70 -8.29 8.98 -3.78
CA LYS A 70 -7.04 8.50 -3.17
C LYS A 70 -7.22 7.25 -2.29
N ALA A 71 -8.43 6.94 -1.86
CA ALA A 71 -8.72 5.70 -1.13
C ALA A 71 -8.55 4.45 -2.00
N LEU A 72 -8.61 4.60 -3.33
CA LEU A 72 -8.50 3.52 -4.30
C LEU A 72 -7.10 3.53 -4.92
N GLN A 73 -6.33 2.50 -4.63
CA GLN A 73 -4.94 2.38 -5.12
C GLN A 73 -4.76 1.10 -5.96
N ALA A 74 -3.88 1.16 -6.95
CA ALA A 74 -3.62 0.05 -7.87
C ALA A 74 -3.15 -1.23 -7.15
N PHE A 75 -2.36 -1.05 -6.12
CA PHE A 75 -1.72 -2.13 -5.37
C PHE A 75 -2.58 -2.73 -4.24
N SER A 76 -3.80 -2.24 -4.00
CA SER A 76 -4.66 -2.75 -2.94
C SER A 76 -6.05 -3.10 -3.45
N PHE A 77 -6.60 -4.23 -3.01
CA PHE A 77 -8.00 -4.57 -3.18
C PHE A 77 -8.87 -3.91 -2.09
N LEU A 78 -8.27 -3.50 -0.97
CA LEU A 78 -8.96 -2.80 0.11
C LEU A 78 -8.87 -1.28 -0.04
N PRO A 79 -9.86 -0.52 0.45
CA PRO A 79 -9.74 0.93 0.54
C PRO A 79 -8.67 1.33 1.56
N ILE A 80 -7.82 2.29 1.17
CA ILE A 80 -6.84 2.90 2.06
C ILE A 80 -7.46 4.17 2.65
N LEU A 81 -7.92 4.07 3.89
CA LEU A 81 -8.59 5.17 4.59
C LEU A 81 -7.63 5.84 5.59
N ASN A 82 -7.16 7.01 5.22
CA ASN A 82 -6.23 7.83 6.01
C ASN A 82 -6.53 9.32 5.81
N SER A 83 -5.77 10.20 6.45
CA SER A 83 -5.94 11.66 6.37
C SER A 83 -5.79 12.27 4.97
N GLU A 84 -5.21 11.54 4.01
CA GLU A 84 -5.11 12.00 2.62
C GLU A 84 -6.29 11.57 1.76
N SER A 85 -6.88 10.44 2.10
CA SER A 85 -7.95 9.79 1.32
C SER A 85 -9.35 10.04 1.86
N THR A 86 -9.46 10.54 3.09
CA THR A 86 -10.73 10.86 3.74
C THR A 86 -10.70 12.24 4.37
N GLU A 87 -11.86 12.91 4.41
CA GLU A 87 -12.08 14.14 5.18
C GLU A 87 -13.23 13.94 6.15
N SER A 88 -13.08 14.43 7.36
CA SER A 88 -14.17 14.51 8.32
C SER A 88 -15.10 15.67 7.95
N ILE A 89 -16.42 15.43 7.91
CA ILE A 89 -17.41 16.38 7.38
C ILE A 89 -18.54 16.64 8.38
N MET A 90 -19.22 17.78 8.22
CA MET A 90 -20.42 18.11 8.97
C MET A 90 -21.51 17.05 8.76
N PRO A 91 -22.25 16.61 9.81
CA PRO A 91 -23.35 15.64 9.67
C PRO A 91 -24.40 16.01 8.64
N GLN A 92 -24.66 17.31 8.47
CA GLN A 92 -25.66 17.83 7.50
C GLN A 92 -25.25 17.64 6.05
N ALA A 93 -23.93 17.52 5.78
CA ALA A 93 -23.42 17.27 4.44
C ALA A 93 -23.31 15.79 4.11
N PHE A 94 -23.49 14.91 5.09
CA PHE A 94 -23.40 13.46 4.92
C PHE A 94 -24.58 12.92 4.13
N VAL A 95 -24.28 12.02 3.20
CA VAL A 95 -25.25 11.23 2.45
C VAL A 95 -24.93 9.76 2.65
N ASP A 96 -25.88 9.01 3.18
CA ASP A 96 -25.70 7.57 3.34
C ASP A 96 -25.79 6.85 1.99
N HIS A 97 -24.68 6.25 1.57
CA HIS A 97 -24.59 5.41 0.38
C HIS A 97 -24.81 3.91 0.69
N ASN A 98 -25.17 3.57 1.93
CA ASN A 98 -25.35 2.19 2.40
C ASN A 98 -24.18 1.29 1.96
N LEU A 99 -22.96 1.66 2.37
CA LEU A 99 -21.74 0.94 2.02
C LEU A 99 -21.62 -0.34 2.85
N LYS A 100 -21.69 -1.49 2.18
CA LYS A 100 -21.69 -2.82 2.80
C LYS A 100 -20.42 -3.60 2.47
N ALA A 101 -20.10 -4.56 3.33
CA ALA A 101 -19.08 -5.55 3.06
C ALA A 101 -19.33 -6.21 1.70
N GLY A 102 -18.28 -6.33 0.87
CA GLY A 102 -18.37 -6.90 -0.46
C GLY A 102 -18.81 -5.93 -1.57
N ASP A 103 -19.16 -4.68 -1.26
CA ASP A 103 -19.41 -3.66 -2.28
C ASP A 103 -18.11 -3.32 -3.04
N ILE A 104 -18.25 -3.17 -4.35
CA ILE A 104 -17.12 -2.79 -5.22
C ILE A 104 -17.24 -1.32 -5.58
N ILE A 105 -16.17 -0.57 -5.30
CA ILE A 105 -16.09 0.88 -5.56
C ILE A 105 -15.06 1.12 -6.66
N LEU A 106 -15.44 1.90 -7.68
CA LEU A 106 -14.59 2.25 -8.81
C LEU A 106 -14.46 3.77 -8.95
N SER A 107 -13.27 4.24 -9.27
CA SER A 107 -12.99 5.65 -9.55
C SER A 107 -13.17 5.99 -11.03
N LYS A 108 -14.03 6.97 -11.32
CA LYS A 108 -14.22 7.50 -12.67
C LYS A 108 -13.32 8.72 -12.97
N ASP A 109 -12.76 9.34 -11.95
CA ASP A 109 -11.97 10.57 -12.07
C ASP A 109 -10.62 10.43 -11.36
N SER A 110 -9.62 11.23 -11.74
CA SER A 110 -8.25 11.22 -11.21
C SER A 110 -7.55 9.85 -11.34
N ASN A 111 -7.73 8.96 -10.38
CA ASN A 111 -7.26 7.57 -10.41
C ASN A 111 -8.21 6.69 -11.22
N ILE A 112 -8.39 7.01 -12.49
CA ILE A 112 -9.41 6.40 -13.35
C ILE A 112 -9.24 4.87 -13.42
N GLY A 113 -10.34 4.14 -13.14
CA GLY A 113 -10.38 2.68 -13.20
C GLY A 113 -9.82 1.99 -11.96
N GLU A 114 -9.30 2.74 -10.97
CA GLU A 114 -8.93 2.12 -9.70
C GLU A 114 -10.17 1.63 -8.97
N THR A 115 -10.05 0.45 -8.38
CA THR A 115 -11.20 -0.27 -7.82
C THR A 115 -10.79 -0.94 -6.51
N VAL A 116 -11.72 -0.98 -5.57
CA VAL A 116 -11.57 -1.70 -4.30
C VAL A 116 -12.85 -2.45 -3.97
N ILE A 117 -12.74 -3.44 -3.09
CA ILE A 117 -13.85 -4.15 -2.47
C ILE A 117 -13.85 -3.84 -0.97
N LEU A 118 -15.02 -3.57 -0.39
CA LEU A 118 -15.14 -3.22 1.02
C LEU A 118 -15.03 -4.48 1.90
N ASP A 119 -14.17 -4.42 2.92
CA ASP A 119 -13.94 -5.52 3.87
C ASP A 119 -15.01 -5.63 4.96
N LYS A 120 -15.75 -4.56 5.19
CA LYS A 120 -16.81 -4.47 6.20
C LYS A 120 -17.84 -3.40 5.82
N ASP A 121 -18.88 -3.25 6.64
CA ASP A 121 -19.81 -2.14 6.53
C ASP A 121 -19.14 -0.82 6.92
N TYR A 122 -19.46 0.24 6.18
CA TYR A 122 -18.94 1.60 6.40
C TYR A 122 -20.08 2.62 6.53
N PRO A 123 -20.93 2.54 7.58
CA PRO A 123 -22.14 3.35 7.71
C PRO A 123 -21.88 4.86 7.82
N ASN A 124 -20.69 5.24 8.28
CA ASN A 124 -20.30 6.64 8.48
C ASN A 124 -19.43 7.21 7.35
N TYR A 125 -19.30 6.48 6.25
CA TYR A 125 -18.52 6.91 5.10
C TYR A 125 -19.42 7.16 3.89
N MET A 126 -19.17 8.27 3.21
CA MET A 126 -19.80 8.55 1.92
C MET A 126 -18.75 8.64 0.81
N LEU A 127 -19.21 8.38 -0.41
CA LEU A 127 -18.37 8.43 -1.60
C LEU A 127 -18.38 9.85 -2.21
N SER A 128 -17.22 10.31 -2.70
CA SER A 128 -17.15 11.50 -3.55
C SER A 128 -17.85 11.28 -4.90
N GLY A 129 -18.28 12.34 -5.56
CA GLY A 129 -18.88 12.29 -6.90
C GLY A 129 -17.95 11.75 -7.99
N ALA A 130 -16.71 11.43 -7.64
CA ALA A 130 -15.74 10.76 -8.51
C ALA A 130 -15.77 9.22 -8.40
N LEU A 131 -16.58 8.65 -7.49
CA LEU A 131 -16.62 7.22 -7.17
C LEU A 131 -17.98 6.62 -7.48
N TYR A 132 -17.98 5.42 -8.09
CA TYR A 132 -19.15 4.60 -8.31
C TYR A 132 -19.13 3.36 -7.44
N LYS A 133 -20.28 2.99 -6.90
CA LYS A 133 -20.58 1.66 -6.37
C LYS A 133 -21.11 0.79 -7.51
N LEU A 134 -20.37 -0.28 -7.87
CA LEU A 134 -20.71 -1.15 -8.99
C LEU A 134 -21.66 -2.27 -8.56
N PRO A 135 -22.86 -2.39 -9.14
CA PRO A 135 -23.78 -3.48 -8.86
C PRO A 135 -23.38 -4.74 -9.65
N LEU A 136 -22.36 -5.46 -9.18
CA LEU A 136 -21.92 -6.73 -9.76
C LEU A 136 -22.64 -7.91 -9.12
N ASN A 137 -22.81 -9.00 -9.90
CA ASN A 137 -23.30 -10.27 -9.37
C ASN A 137 -22.27 -10.93 -8.45
N GLU A 138 -22.71 -11.58 -7.37
CA GLU A 138 -21.84 -12.25 -6.41
C GLU A 138 -20.98 -13.37 -7.04
N ILE A 139 -21.54 -14.09 -8.02
CA ILE A 139 -20.89 -15.26 -8.61
C ILE A 139 -19.62 -14.87 -9.35
N ASP A 140 -19.63 -13.77 -10.11
CA ASP A 140 -18.52 -13.40 -11.00
C ASP A 140 -17.72 -12.21 -10.50
N LYS A 141 -18.08 -11.62 -9.39
CA LYS A 141 -17.48 -10.35 -8.94
C LYS A 141 -15.97 -10.40 -8.75
N PHE A 142 -15.41 -11.51 -8.25
CA PHE A 142 -13.97 -11.64 -8.05
C PHE A 142 -13.22 -11.85 -9.37
N TYR A 143 -13.83 -12.54 -10.33
CA TYR A 143 -13.31 -12.66 -11.69
C TYR A 143 -13.25 -11.29 -12.39
N ILE A 144 -14.36 -10.58 -12.37
CA ILE A 144 -14.47 -9.24 -12.96
C ILE A 144 -13.49 -8.27 -12.28
N LEU A 145 -13.41 -8.31 -10.94
CA LEU A 145 -12.50 -7.48 -10.15
C LEU A 145 -11.03 -7.73 -10.54
N ALA A 146 -10.63 -8.99 -10.78
CA ALA A 146 -9.29 -9.33 -11.24
C ALA A 146 -8.94 -8.60 -12.53
N PHE A 147 -9.82 -8.63 -13.53
CA PHE A 147 -9.61 -7.93 -14.80
C PHE A 147 -9.64 -6.41 -14.67
N ILE A 148 -10.51 -5.82 -13.83
CA ILE A 148 -10.52 -4.38 -13.59
C ILE A 148 -9.19 -3.92 -12.98
N LYS A 149 -8.57 -4.75 -12.13
CA LYS A 149 -7.24 -4.47 -11.54
C LYS A 149 -6.09 -4.69 -12.53
N HIS A 150 -6.28 -5.47 -13.57
CA HIS A 150 -5.24 -5.78 -14.54
C HIS A 150 -4.89 -4.58 -15.45
N SER A 151 -3.65 -4.53 -15.93
CA SER A 151 -3.16 -3.48 -16.83
C SER A 151 -3.97 -3.36 -18.12
N TYR A 152 -4.48 -4.46 -18.64
CA TYR A 152 -5.34 -4.53 -19.82
C TYR A 152 -6.58 -3.64 -19.71
N PHE A 153 -7.31 -3.69 -18.60
CA PHE A 153 -8.48 -2.83 -18.38
C PHE A 153 -8.10 -1.35 -18.37
N ARG A 154 -7.00 -1.03 -17.69
CA ARG A 154 -6.48 0.33 -17.61
C ARG A 154 -6.03 0.87 -18.97
N GLU A 155 -5.42 0.02 -19.79
CA GLU A 155 -5.04 0.39 -21.16
C GLU A 155 -6.25 0.71 -22.02
N GLN A 156 -7.32 -0.08 -21.96
CA GLN A 156 -8.58 0.21 -22.63
C GLN A 156 -9.13 1.56 -22.17
N LEU A 157 -9.24 1.77 -20.87
CA LEU A 157 -9.79 3.00 -20.32
C LEU A 157 -8.93 4.22 -20.67
N ASN A 158 -7.61 4.07 -20.68
CA ASN A 158 -6.67 5.11 -21.12
C ASN A 158 -6.84 5.52 -22.59
N ARG A 159 -7.43 4.66 -23.42
CA ARG A 159 -7.75 4.95 -24.83
C ARG A 159 -9.09 5.62 -24.96
N LEU A 160 -10.09 5.14 -24.21
CA LEU A 160 -11.45 5.70 -24.24
C LEU A 160 -11.50 7.11 -23.66
N VAL A 161 -10.55 7.47 -22.78
CA VAL A 161 -10.49 8.78 -22.13
C VAL A 161 -9.38 9.62 -22.74
N PRO A 162 -9.69 10.77 -23.39
CA PRO A 162 -8.68 11.63 -23.99
C PRO A 162 -7.62 12.09 -23.00
N LYS A 163 -6.36 12.13 -23.44
CA LYS A 163 -5.25 12.74 -22.70
C LYS A 163 -5.19 14.21 -23.09
N GLY A 164 -5.34 15.13 -22.17
CA GLY A 164 -5.21 16.58 -22.48
C GLY A 164 -5.72 17.51 -21.39
N ALA A 165 -6.46 16.99 -20.42
CA ALA A 165 -6.91 17.77 -19.27
C ALA A 165 -6.03 17.50 -18.03
N THR A 166 -5.86 18.51 -17.19
CA THR A 166 -5.17 18.41 -15.89
C THR A 166 -5.84 17.36 -14.99
N LEU A 167 -7.16 17.25 -15.06
CA LEU A 167 -7.96 16.20 -14.43
C LEU A 167 -8.62 15.37 -15.52
N ARG A 168 -8.47 14.05 -15.44
CA ARG A 168 -9.07 13.12 -16.38
C ARG A 168 -10.42 12.67 -15.84
N HIS A 169 -11.44 12.71 -16.69
CA HIS A 169 -12.79 12.26 -16.37
C HIS A 169 -13.19 11.15 -17.34
N ALA A 170 -13.46 9.97 -16.81
CA ALA A 170 -13.92 8.85 -17.63
C ALA A 170 -15.45 8.86 -17.82
N GLY A 171 -16.19 9.57 -16.99
CA GLY A 171 -17.65 9.45 -16.97
C GLY A 171 -18.05 7.99 -16.73
N THR A 172 -18.81 7.42 -17.67
CA THR A 172 -19.21 5.99 -17.67
C THR A 172 -18.44 5.14 -18.70
N LYS A 173 -17.38 5.66 -19.32
CA LYS A 173 -16.63 4.95 -20.38
C LYS A 173 -15.96 3.65 -19.90
N PHE A 174 -15.80 3.48 -18.61
CA PHE A 174 -15.33 2.21 -18.04
C PHE A 174 -16.30 1.05 -18.30
N LEU A 175 -17.58 1.34 -18.55
CA LEU A 175 -18.58 0.33 -18.92
C LEU A 175 -18.35 -0.27 -20.31
N ASP A 176 -17.64 0.45 -21.19
CA ASP A 176 -17.30 0.03 -22.54
C ASP A 176 -15.99 -0.79 -22.58
N CYS A 177 -15.31 -0.94 -21.46
CA CYS A 177 -14.10 -1.77 -21.37
C CYS A 177 -14.48 -3.24 -21.38
N ASN A 178 -13.78 -4.01 -22.20
CA ASN A 178 -14.01 -5.44 -22.38
C ASN A 178 -13.37 -6.28 -21.29
N ILE A 179 -14.10 -7.25 -20.80
CA ILE A 179 -13.62 -8.30 -19.90
C ILE A 179 -13.53 -9.59 -20.70
N PRO A 180 -12.32 -10.14 -20.93
CA PRO A 180 -12.15 -11.41 -21.64
C PRO A 180 -12.65 -12.59 -20.82
N PHE A 181 -13.14 -13.63 -21.51
CA PHE A 181 -13.53 -14.89 -20.91
C PHE A 181 -12.80 -16.05 -21.60
N PRO A 182 -12.43 -17.10 -20.88
CA PRO A 182 -11.83 -18.27 -21.50
C PRO A 182 -12.82 -18.95 -22.47
N VAL A 183 -12.29 -19.47 -23.56
CA VAL A 183 -13.09 -20.19 -24.58
C VAL A 183 -13.36 -21.63 -24.13
N ASN A 184 -12.31 -22.32 -23.66
CA ASN A 184 -12.38 -23.68 -23.15
C ASN A 184 -12.34 -23.68 -21.60
N ASN A 185 -12.91 -24.72 -20.97
CA ASN A 185 -12.91 -24.93 -19.52
C ASN A 185 -13.35 -23.69 -18.70
N LYS A 186 -14.30 -22.95 -19.27
CA LYS A 186 -14.72 -21.63 -18.81
C LYS A 186 -14.98 -21.57 -17.30
N ASP A 187 -15.83 -22.45 -16.78
CA ASP A 187 -16.23 -22.40 -15.36
C ASP A 187 -15.07 -22.74 -14.43
N ALA A 188 -14.22 -23.71 -14.79
CA ALA A 188 -13.05 -24.06 -13.97
C ALA A 188 -12.05 -22.91 -13.89
N ILE A 189 -11.79 -22.22 -15.01
CA ILE A 189 -10.85 -21.10 -15.09
C ILE A 189 -11.43 -19.87 -14.36
N ILE A 190 -12.70 -19.54 -14.53
CA ILE A 190 -13.39 -18.45 -13.82
C ILE A 190 -13.32 -18.68 -12.30
N ASN A 191 -13.63 -19.91 -11.86
CA ASN A 191 -13.55 -20.27 -10.45
C ASN A 191 -12.11 -20.16 -9.91
N HIS A 192 -11.11 -20.58 -10.68
CA HIS A 192 -9.71 -20.50 -10.29
C HIS A 192 -9.27 -19.03 -10.11
N VAL A 193 -9.51 -18.17 -11.10
CA VAL A 193 -9.23 -16.72 -11.01
C VAL A 193 -9.96 -16.08 -9.84
N SER A 194 -11.23 -16.44 -9.65
CA SER A 194 -12.04 -15.93 -8.53
C SER A 194 -11.48 -16.35 -7.17
N ASN A 195 -11.02 -17.61 -7.06
CA ASN A 195 -10.41 -18.13 -5.82
C ASN A 195 -9.08 -17.44 -5.50
N ILE A 196 -8.20 -17.23 -6.50
CA ILE A 196 -6.96 -16.48 -6.31
C ILE A 196 -7.27 -15.06 -5.85
N THR A 197 -8.19 -14.37 -6.52
CA THR A 197 -8.55 -12.98 -6.21
C THR A 197 -9.16 -12.86 -4.81
N ARG A 198 -10.04 -13.79 -4.44
CA ARG A 198 -10.60 -13.87 -3.08
C ARG A 198 -9.51 -14.12 -2.04
N LYS A 199 -8.57 -15.02 -2.33
CA LYS A 199 -7.44 -15.29 -1.42
C LYS A 199 -6.57 -14.06 -1.21
N ILE A 200 -6.25 -13.29 -2.25
CA ILE A 200 -5.53 -12.01 -2.13
C ILE A 200 -6.30 -11.05 -1.23
N PHE A 201 -7.61 -10.92 -1.43
CA PHE A 201 -8.48 -10.08 -0.60
C PHE A 201 -8.49 -10.50 0.89
N GLU A 202 -8.60 -11.80 1.17
CA GLU A 202 -8.52 -12.35 2.54
C GLU A 202 -7.16 -12.06 3.19
N ILE A 203 -6.07 -12.21 2.43
CA ILE A 203 -4.71 -11.91 2.89
C ILE A 203 -4.58 -10.43 3.24
N GLU A 204 -5.06 -9.51 2.40
CA GLU A 204 -5.01 -8.07 2.70
C GLU A 204 -5.80 -7.71 3.96
N ILE A 205 -6.96 -8.34 4.19
CA ILE A 205 -7.73 -8.17 5.43
C ILE A 205 -6.89 -8.59 6.64
N GLU A 206 -6.28 -9.77 6.57
CA GLU A 206 -5.48 -10.27 7.68
C GLU A 206 -4.21 -9.43 7.92
N ILE A 207 -3.54 -8.95 6.86
CA ILE A 207 -2.42 -7.99 6.99
C ILE A 207 -2.87 -6.75 7.76
N LYS A 208 -4.01 -6.16 7.40
CA LYS A 208 -4.56 -4.98 8.08
C LYS A 208 -4.89 -5.26 9.56
N LYS A 209 -5.44 -6.44 9.84
CA LYS A 209 -5.76 -6.88 11.20
C LYS A 209 -4.49 -7.11 12.03
N ARG A 210 -3.48 -7.82 11.49
CA ARG A 210 -2.20 -8.08 12.15
C ARG A 210 -1.45 -6.79 12.46
N ASP A 211 -1.38 -5.88 11.50
CA ASP A 211 -0.77 -4.57 11.70
C ASP A 211 -1.42 -3.83 12.88
N SER A 212 -2.76 -3.79 12.90
CA SER A 212 -3.50 -3.15 14.00
C SER A 212 -3.29 -3.87 15.35
N GLU A 213 -3.21 -5.19 15.37
CA GLU A 213 -2.97 -5.98 16.59
C GLU A 213 -1.56 -5.73 17.14
N ILE A 214 -0.54 -5.76 16.28
CA ILE A 214 0.85 -5.46 16.64
C ILE A 214 0.98 -4.07 17.25
N ASN A 215 0.43 -3.06 16.56
CA ASN A 215 0.43 -1.67 17.04
C ASN A 215 -0.23 -1.54 18.42
N ASN A 216 -1.39 -2.16 18.58
CA ASN A 216 -2.11 -2.12 19.87
C ASN A 216 -1.34 -2.82 21.00
N ILE A 217 -0.68 -3.95 20.74
CA ILE A 217 0.16 -4.64 21.73
C ILE A 217 1.29 -3.73 22.18
N ILE A 218 2.02 -3.11 21.26
CA ILE A 218 3.16 -2.24 21.57
C ILE A 218 2.70 -1.00 22.35
N GLU A 219 1.67 -0.31 21.87
CA GLU A 219 1.17 0.92 22.52
C GLU A 219 0.59 0.62 23.90
N THR A 220 -0.18 -0.46 24.06
CA THR A 220 -0.74 -0.89 25.35
C THR A 220 0.36 -1.28 26.34
N GLU A 221 1.38 -2.02 25.90
CA GLU A 221 2.52 -2.38 26.71
C GLU A 221 3.23 -1.15 27.27
N LEU A 222 3.49 -0.17 26.42
CA LEU A 222 4.15 1.07 26.81
C LEU A 222 3.32 1.90 27.81
N VAL A 223 2.01 2.01 27.59
CA VAL A 223 1.12 2.77 28.46
C VAL A 223 0.97 2.12 29.85
N ASN A 224 0.84 0.79 29.88
CA ASN A 224 0.55 0.07 31.14
C ASN A 224 1.78 -0.20 32.00
N ASN A 225 2.98 -0.14 31.43
CA ASN A 225 4.22 -0.49 32.14
C ASN A 225 5.14 0.72 32.31
N GLN A 226 4.66 1.72 33.03
CA GLN A 226 5.43 2.93 33.38
C GLN A 226 6.07 2.80 34.78
N LYS A 227 7.26 3.40 34.99
CA LYS A 227 7.97 3.41 36.27
C LYS A 227 7.21 4.20 37.33
N SER A 228 6.52 5.27 36.92
CA SER A 228 5.73 6.11 37.81
C SER A 228 4.46 6.57 37.10
N ASN A 229 3.39 6.78 37.87
CA ASN A 229 2.13 7.36 37.41
C ASN A 229 2.21 8.89 37.28
N SER A 230 3.42 9.48 37.26
CA SER A 230 3.58 10.94 37.15
C SER A 230 3.00 11.41 35.80
N VAL A 231 2.03 12.30 35.90
CA VAL A 231 1.50 12.99 34.73
C VAL A 231 2.58 13.95 34.23
N TYR A 232 3.07 13.69 33.04
CA TYR A 232 3.99 14.62 32.41
C TYR A 232 3.24 15.88 31.98
N ASN A 233 3.64 17.01 32.55
CA ASN A 233 3.04 18.31 32.29
C ASN A 233 4.07 19.23 31.62
N PHE A 234 4.13 19.20 30.31
CA PHE A 234 4.97 20.07 29.51
C PHE A 234 4.14 21.26 29.03
N THR A 235 4.49 22.46 29.43
CA THR A 235 3.82 23.71 29.05
C THR A 235 4.59 24.47 27.96
N HIS A 236 5.90 24.59 28.11
CA HIS A 236 6.80 25.27 27.16
C HIS A 236 8.25 24.82 27.37
N ALA A 237 9.06 24.99 26.32
CA ALA A 237 10.48 24.67 26.36
C ALA A 237 11.25 25.58 27.33
N LYS A 238 12.10 24.98 28.17
CA LYS A 238 13.03 25.73 29.01
C LYS A 238 14.27 26.14 28.19
N TYR A 239 14.90 27.28 28.56
CA TYR A 239 16.13 27.73 27.91
C TYR A 239 17.24 26.65 27.89
N SER A 240 17.38 25.90 28.98
CA SER A 240 18.32 24.78 29.05
C SER A 240 18.08 23.71 28.00
N GLN A 241 16.82 23.40 27.64
CA GLN A 241 16.45 22.46 26.59
C GLN A 241 16.77 22.99 25.20
N LEU A 242 16.52 24.31 24.98
CA LEU A 242 16.88 24.98 23.72
C LEU A 242 18.41 25.03 23.53
N SER A 243 19.15 25.35 24.58
CA SER A 243 20.60 25.42 24.57
C SER A 243 21.25 24.06 24.35
N PHE A 244 20.74 23.00 24.97
CA PHE A 244 21.20 21.62 24.79
C PHE A 244 20.84 21.07 23.42
N GLY A 245 19.60 21.24 22.99
CA GLY A 245 19.09 20.72 21.72
C GLY A 245 19.58 21.48 20.49
N LYS A 246 20.09 22.70 20.65
CA LYS A 246 20.54 23.62 19.57
C LYS A 246 19.55 23.74 18.41
N ARG A 247 18.25 23.63 18.74
CA ARG A 247 17.14 23.67 17.77
C ARG A 247 16.10 24.67 18.22
N LEU A 248 15.55 25.42 17.26
CA LEU A 248 14.47 26.40 17.48
C LEU A 248 13.18 26.02 16.76
N ASP A 249 13.15 24.90 16.04
CA ASP A 249 11.95 24.41 15.37
C ASP A 249 10.94 23.83 16.38
N THR A 250 9.67 24.05 16.15
CA THR A 250 8.60 23.73 17.09
C THR A 250 8.32 22.23 17.25
N GLY A 251 8.76 21.37 16.30
CA GLY A 251 8.44 19.94 16.29
C GLY A 251 8.83 19.24 17.59
N VAL A 252 10.11 19.30 17.96
CA VAL A 252 10.64 18.64 19.17
C VAL A 252 10.15 19.25 20.49
N TYR A 253 9.57 20.44 20.46
CA TYR A 253 8.98 21.11 21.63
C TYR A 253 7.45 21.02 21.64
N SER A 254 6.87 20.27 20.70
CA SER A 254 5.43 20.00 20.73
C SER A 254 5.07 19.15 21.95
N ASN A 255 3.89 19.38 22.51
CA ASN A 255 3.40 18.59 23.64
C ASN A 255 3.35 17.08 23.30
N THR A 256 2.98 16.74 22.07
CA THR A 256 2.93 15.36 21.61
C THR A 256 4.31 14.72 21.59
N PHE A 257 5.33 15.39 21.06
CA PHE A 257 6.71 14.88 21.03
C PHE A 257 7.26 14.65 22.43
N GLN A 258 7.12 15.66 23.31
CA GLN A 258 7.61 15.59 24.67
C GLN A 258 6.90 14.53 25.52
N ARG A 259 5.59 14.39 25.33
CA ARG A 259 4.80 13.34 25.98
C ARG A 259 5.22 11.94 25.54
N THR A 260 5.48 11.76 24.23
CA THR A 260 5.99 10.49 23.71
C THR A 260 7.39 10.20 24.25
N THR A 261 8.29 11.20 24.28
CA THR A 261 9.63 11.03 24.87
C THR A 261 9.54 10.58 26.31
N HIS A 262 8.67 11.22 27.10
CA HIS A 262 8.45 10.85 28.50
C HIS A 262 7.91 9.42 28.62
N LEU A 263 6.90 9.05 27.84
CA LEU A 263 6.32 7.71 27.82
C LEU A 263 7.40 6.63 27.56
N LEU A 264 8.29 6.87 26.60
CA LEU A 264 9.36 5.95 26.25
C LEU A 264 10.43 5.87 27.35
N THR A 265 10.94 7.01 27.80
CA THR A 265 12.02 7.05 28.81
C THR A 265 11.58 6.62 30.21
N ASN A 266 10.28 6.76 30.52
CA ASN A 266 9.66 6.28 31.76
C ASN A 266 9.22 4.82 31.70
N TYR A 267 9.46 4.10 30.62
CA TYR A 267 9.10 2.70 30.48
C TYR A 267 9.82 1.84 31.53
N LYS A 268 9.10 0.96 32.21
CA LYS A 268 9.56 0.22 33.39
C LYS A 268 10.81 -0.62 33.14
N PHE A 269 10.88 -1.25 31.98
CA PHE A 269 11.99 -2.15 31.63
C PHE A 269 13.15 -1.43 30.93
N GLY A 270 13.06 -0.09 30.82
CA GLY A 270 14.11 0.74 30.24
C GLY A 270 14.06 0.86 28.73
N VAL A 271 15.03 1.58 28.20
CA VAL A 271 15.22 1.81 26.78
C VAL A 271 16.65 1.51 26.39
N PHE A 272 16.85 1.20 25.12
CA PHE A 272 18.17 1.16 24.49
C PHE A 272 18.21 2.08 23.27
N TYR A 273 19.39 2.32 22.75
CA TYR A 273 19.62 3.14 21.57
C TYR A 273 20.35 2.29 20.54
N VAL A 274 20.10 2.55 19.26
CA VAL A 274 20.81 1.85 18.17
C VAL A 274 22.30 2.18 18.24
N ASP A 275 23.15 1.15 18.18
CA ASP A 275 24.60 1.32 18.14
C ASP A 275 24.99 1.98 16.81
N ALA A 276 25.79 3.06 16.90
CA ALA A 276 26.29 3.79 15.73
C ALA A 276 27.10 2.92 14.76
N ASN A 277 27.70 1.83 15.25
CA ASN A 277 28.43 0.87 14.41
C ASN A 277 27.51 -0.06 13.61
N LYS A 278 26.26 -0.18 14.01
CA LYS A 278 25.26 -1.06 13.37
C LYS A 278 24.37 -0.35 12.35
N ILE A 279 24.51 0.96 12.19
CA ILE A 279 23.75 1.75 11.22
C ILE A 279 24.64 2.14 10.03
N ARG A 280 24.09 2.04 8.83
CA ARG A 280 24.76 2.47 7.59
C ARG A 280 23.77 3.19 6.68
N SER A 281 24.21 4.26 6.07
CA SER A 281 23.47 4.92 4.98
C SER A 281 23.69 4.18 3.67
N GLY A 282 22.67 4.14 2.84
CA GLY A 282 22.76 3.56 1.51
C GLY A 282 23.51 4.45 0.51
N SER A 283 23.55 4.01 -0.72
CA SER A 283 24.19 4.74 -1.82
C SER A 283 23.35 4.74 -3.09
N THR A 284 23.65 5.69 -3.97
CA THR A 284 22.98 5.79 -5.26
C THR A 284 23.81 5.02 -6.30
N PRO A 285 23.24 4.01 -6.99
CA PRO A 285 23.95 3.26 -8.01
C PRO A 285 24.25 4.13 -9.23
N LYS A 286 25.27 3.73 -10.02
CA LYS A 286 25.64 4.41 -11.27
C LYS A 286 24.55 4.28 -12.32
N ILE A 287 24.06 3.06 -12.53
CA ILE A 287 22.97 2.76 -13.45
C ILE A 287 21.75 2.36 -12.62
N ARG A 288 20.62 3.02 -12.86
CA ARG A 288 19.38 2.89 -12.07
C ARG A 288 18.26 2.39 -12.93
N ASP A 289 17.36 1.65 -12.31
CA ASP A 289 16.08 1.28 -12.88
C ASP A 289 16.18 0.53 -14.22
N ILE A 290 16.95 -0.56 -14.18
CA ILE A 290 17.18 -1.40 -15.35
C ILE A 290 15.94 -2.28 -15.53
N SER A 291 15.30 -2.22 -16.69
CA SER A 291 14.07 -2.99 -17.00
C SER A 291 14.33 -4.49 -17.24
N ASN A 292 15.58 -4.91 -17.46
CA ASN A 292 15.96 -6.29 -17.70
C ASN A 292 17.13 -6.69 -16.77
N TYR A 293 17.07 -7.90 -16.21
CA TYR A 293 18.16 -8.49 -15.47
C TYR A 293 19.38 -8.62 -16.38
N SER A 294 20.36 -7.73 -16.21
CA SER A 294 21.69 -7.96 -16.73
C SER A 294 22.52 -8.68 -15.68
N GLN A 295 23.48 -9.50 -16.14
CA GLN A 295 24.38 -10.24 -15.24
C GLN A 295 25.05 -9.29 -14.23
N GLY A 296 24.92 -9.58 -12.93
CA GLY A 296 25.51 -8.77 -11.85
C GLY A 296 24.66 -7.59 -11.36
N CYS A 297 23.41 -7.44 -11.79
CA CYS A 297 22.50 -6.45 -11.22
C CYS A 297 21.72 -7.01 -10.01
N LEU A 298 21.51 -6.17 -9.00
CA LEU A 298 20.86 -6.51 -7.76
C LEU A 298 19.58 -5.68 -7.56
N ARG A 299 18.69 -6.20 -6.73
CA ARG A 299 17.49 -5.48 -6.27
C ARG A 299 17.91 -4.18 -5.56
N TRP A 300 17.34 -3.07 -6.01
CA TRP A 300 17.59 -1.75 -5.45
C TRP A 300 16.38 -1.21 -4.72
N ILE A 301 16.48 -1.09 -3.39
CA ILE A 301 15.41 -0.63 -2.53
C ILE A 301 15.48 0.88 -2.37
N THR A 302 14.39 1.54 -2.70
CA THR A 302 14.21 2.99 -2.55
C THR A 302 13.13 3.30 -1.54
N PRO A 303 13.03 4.52 -1.00
CA PRO A 303 11.99 4.89 -0.05
C PRO A 303 10.56 4.58 -0.52
N THR A 304 10.30 4.61 -1.82
CA THR A 304 8.99 4.31 -2.40
C THR A 304 8.61 2.83 -2.40
N ASN A 305 9.57 1.94 -2.15
CA ASN A 305 9.34 0.51 -2.04
C ASN A 305 8.94 0.08 -0.62
N CYS A 306 9.18 0.93 0.37
CA CYS A 306 8.97 0.61 1.78
C CYS A 306 7.52 0.88 2.21
N SER A 307 6.89 -0.11 2.84
CA SER A 307 5.56 0.00 3.43
C SER A 307 5.66 0.43 4.90
N ASP A 308 4.73 1.25 5.36
CA ASP A 308 4.55 1.57 6.77
C ASP A 308 4.04 0.40 7.63
N ARG A 309 3.80 -0.76 7.00
CA ARG A 309 3.49 -2.03 7.67
C ARG A 309 4.70 -2.95 7.83
N GLY A 310 5.89 -2.48 7.46
CA GLY A 310 7.15 -3.15 7.76
C GLY A 310 7.68 -4.12 6.69
N PHE A 311 7.16 -4.10 5.48
CA PHE A 311 7.63 -4.95 4.38
C PHE A 311 7.89 -4.16 3.09
N ILE A 312 8.54 -4.79 2.10
CA ILE A 312 8.77 -4.19 0.79
C ILE A 312 7.54 -4.39 -0.10
N GLN A 313 6.88 -3.30 -0.47
CA GLN A 313 5.65 -3.30 -1.26
C GLN A 313 5.85 -3.61 -2.74
N THR A 314 6.99 -3.17 -3.31
CA THR A 314 7.30 -3.36 -4.73
C THR A 314 8.75 -3.80 -4.88
N HIS A 315 9.00 -4.80 -5.75
CA HIS A 315 10.31 -5.44 -5.88
C HIS A 315 11.04 -5.10 -7.19
N GLU A 316 10.50 -4.19 -7.98
CA GLU A 316 10.81 -4.13 -9.42
C GLU A 316 12.01 -3.25 -9.79
N LYS A 317 12.67 -2.61 -8.82
CA LYS A 317 13.85 -1.80 -9.13
C LYS A 317 15.12 -2.64 -9.05
N ILE A 318 15.86 -2.65 -10.15
CA ILE A 318 17.13 -3.34 -10.27
C ILE A 318 18.18 -2.31 -10.70
N SER A 319 19.38 -2.44 -10.21
CA SER A 319 20.49 -1.56 -10.57
C SER A 319 21.85 -2.24 -10.42
N THR A 320 22.90 -1.57 -10.88
CA THR A 320 24.25 -2.00 -10.60
C THR A 320 24.53 -2.01 -9.10
N PRO A 321 25.28 -3.02 -8.57
CA PRO A 321 25.62 -3.12 -7.16
C PRO A 321 26.31 -1.88 -6.61
N THR A 322 26.13 -1.62 -5.34
CA THR A 322 26.85 -0.59 -4.59
C THR A 322 27.66 -1.22 -3.46
N LYS A 323 28.48 -0.42 -2.78
CA LYS A 323 29.29 -0.89 -1.65
C LYS A 323 28.47 -1.33 -0.42
N ASN A 324 27.17 -0.98 -0.38
CA ASN A 324 26.28 -1.24 0.75
C ASN A 324 25.26 -2.32 0.40
N ASN A 325 25.73 -3.49 -0.01
CA ASN A 325 24.87 -4.63 -0.28
C ASN A 325 24.23 -5.16 1.00
N LEU A 326 22.99 -5.63 0.86
CA LEU A 326 22.25 -6.34 1.89
C LEU A 326 22.51 -7.84 1.69
N SER A 327 23.26 -8.44 2.59
CA SER A 327 23.64 -9.86 2.59
C SER A 327 23.19 -10.56 3.88
N GLU A 328 22.38 -9.89 4.69
CA GLU A 328 21.87 -10.36 5.97
C GLU A 328 20.52 -9.69 6.28
N ASP A 329 19.78 -10.18 7.25
CA ASP A 329 18.56 -9.54 7.73
C ASP A 329 18.85 -8.12 8.22
N ALA A 330 17.96 -7.19 7.94
CA ALA A 330 18.11 -5.80 8.26
C ALA A 330 16.80 -5.07 8.54
N VAL A 331 16.86 -4.01 9.32
CA VAL A 331 15.82 -2.97 9.35
C VAL A 331 16.22 -1.87 8.38
N LEU A 332 15.31 -1.47 7.49
CA LEU A 332 15.45 -0.34 6.61
C LEU A 332 14.60 0.82 7.11
N LEU A 333 15.23 1.98 7.32
CA LEU A 333 14.54 3.18 7.76
C LEU A 333 14.61 4.26 6.69
N ILE A 334 13.48 4.86 6.36
CA ILE A 334 13.43 6.03 5.49
C ILE A 334 13.86 7.25 6.30
N ASN A 335 15.00 7.85 5.92
CA ASN A 335 15.48 9.07 6.54
C ASN A 335 15.11 10.33 5.77
N ARG A 336 14.90 10.21 4.48
CA ARG A 336 14.50 11.31 3.60
C ARG A 336 13.15 11.05 3.01
N THR A 337 12.47 12.14 2.73
CA THR A 337 11.31 12.27 1.89
C THR A 337 9.99 12.05 2.58
N SER A 338 9.48 13.15 3.03
CA SER A 338 8.16 13.45 2.58
C SER A 338 8.30 14.39 1.37
N ARG A 339 7.88 13.96 0.21
CA ARG A 339 7.50 14.89 -0.85
C ARG A 339 6.24 15.62 -0.39
N GLY A 340 6.41 16.68 0.38
CA GLY A 340 5.31 17.43 0.99
C GLY A 340 5.62 17.69 2.47
N GLY A 341 5.44 18.90 2.95
CA GLY A 341 5.93 19.40 4.24
C GLY A 341 5.43 18.72 5.52
N LYS A 342 4.68 17.62 5.44
CA LYS A 342 4.13 16.92 6.61
C LYS A 342 5.04 15.85 7.21
N GLY A 343 6.05 15.37 6.49
CA GLY A 343 7.02 14.37 7.00
C GLY A 343 6.45 12.97 7.24
N GLU A 344 5.37 12.62 6.60
CA GLU A 344 4.60 11.39 6.83
C GLU A 344 5.38 10.10 6.55
N TYR A 345 6.39 10.14 5.67
CA TYR A 345 7.19 8.97 5.29
C TYR A 345 8.52 8.86 6.03
N VAL A 346 8.86 9.84 6.86
CA VAL A 346 10.10 9.85 7.61
C VAL A 346 10.03 8.82 8.74
N GLY A 347 11.07 8.00 8.91
CA GLY A 347 11.18 7.01 9.98
C GLY A 347 10.37 5.73 9.77
N ILE A 348 9.82 5.47 8.57
CA ILE A 348 9.23 4.16 8.26
C ILE A 348 10.28 3.07 8.46
N GLY A 349 9.97 2.07 9.27
CA GLY A 349 10.75 0.86 9.45
C GLY A 349 10.27 -0.23 8.48
N THR A 350 11.19 -0.84 7.76
CA THR A 350 10.91 -1.97 6.87
C THR A 350 11.88 -3.11 7.18
N PHE A 351 11.35 -4.29 7.42
CA PHE A 351 12.16 -5.48 7.65
C PHE A 351 12.62 -6.07 6.31
N TYR A 352 13.90 -6.29 6.18
CA TYR A 352 14.51 -6.98 5.06
C TYR A 352 14.89 -8.39 5.51
N ASP A 353 14.13 -9.37 5.03
CA ASP A 353 14.42 -10.78 5.23
C ASP A 353 15.29 -11.28 4.07
N TYR A 354 16.51 -11.70 4.39
CA TYR A 354 17.46 -12.17 3.37
C TYR A 354 16.99 -13.45 2.68
N ASP A 355 16.37 -14.37 3.44
CA ASP A 355 15.85 -15.63 2.88
C ASP A 355 14.67 -15.40 1.91
N ALA A 356 13.90 -14.33 2.14
CA ALA A 356 12.79 -13.96 1.28
C ALA A 356 13.22 -13.16 0.05
N TYR A 357 14.18 -12.25 0.21
CA TYR A 357 14.52 -11.27 -0.82
C TYR A 357 15.87 -11.51 -1.51
N GLY A 358 16.77 -12.29 -0.91
CA GLY A 358 18.13 -12.52 -1.41
C GLY A 358 18.99 -11.27 -1.35
N ASP A 359 20.03 -11.24 -2.18
CA ASP A 359 20.96 -10.09 -2.27
C ASP A 359 20.24 -8.84 -2.80
N GLY A 360 20.61 -7.71 -2.20
CA GLY A 360 20.07 -6.42 -2.59
C GLY A 360 20.93 -5.26 -2.09
N HIS A 361 20.53 -4.06 -2.39
CA HIS A 361 21.13 -2.85 -1.85
C HIS A 361 20.10 -1.73 -1.73
N HIS A 362 20.40 -0.68 -0.98
CA HIS A 362 19.44 0.37 -0.68
C HIS A 362 19.93 1.77 -1.01
N ASN A 363 18.97 2.66 -1.24
CA ASN A 363 19.19 4.05 -1.58
C ASN A 363 19.79 4.84 -0.41
N GLN A 364 20.51 5.93 -0.72
CA GLN A 364 21.05 6.86 0.29
C GLN A 364 19.96 7.50 1.19
N GLY A 365 18.71 7.50 0.78
CA GLY A 365 17.56 7.95 1.56
C GLY A 365 17.08 6.94 2.61
N ILE A 366 17.78 5.83 2.79
CA ILE A 366 17.45 4.75 3.71
C ILE A 366 18.66 4.43 4.58
N TYR A 367 18.45 4.31 5.90
CA TYR A 367 19.40 3.68 6.81
C TYR A 367 19.13 2.18 6.88
N ARG A 368 20.16 1.35 6.87
CA ARG A 368 20.08 -0.02 7.29
C ARG A 368 20.61 -0.18 8.71
N ILE A 369 20.00 -1.08 9.47
CA ILE A 369 20.46 -1.51 10.79
C ILE A 369 20.57 -3.02 10.75
N THR A 370 21.73 -3.55 11.09
CA THR A 370 22.04 -4.99 11.10
C THR A 370 22.72 -5.39 12.41
N GLY A 371 22.98 -6.70 12.57
CA GLY A 371 23.74 -7.22 13.71
C GLY A 371 22.98 -7.25 15.03
N TYR A 372 21.65 -7.32 14.97
CA TYR A 372 20.75 -7.66 16.06
C TYR A 372 20.04 -9.00 15.76
N SER A 373 19.42 -9.61 16.76
CA SER A 373 18.58 -10.80 16.53
C SER A 373 17.40 -10.46 15.62
N LYS A 374 16.92 -11.43 14.84
CA LYS A 374 15.76 -11.29 13.96
C LYS A 374 14.53 -10.77 14.73
N GLU A 375 14.28 -11.31 15.92
CA GLU A 375 13.18 -10.86 16.80
C GLU A 375 13.29 -9.36 17.12
N LEU A 376 14.50 -8.87 17.43
CA LEU A 376 14.72 -7.47 17.77
C LEU A 376 14.62 -6.57 16.53
N LEU A 377 15.10 -7.01 15.37
CA LEU A 377 14.95 -6.29 14.10
C LEU A 377 13.47 -6.14 13.72
N VAL A 378 12.68 -7.20 13.85
CA VAL A 378 11.23 -7.19 13.64
C VAL A 378 10.55 -6.23 14.61
N PHE A 379 10.94 -6.26 15.89
CA PHE A 379 10.38 -5.33 16.87
C PHE A 379 10.70 -3.86 16.53
N ILE A 380 11.96 -3.53 16.23
CA ILE A 380 12.33 -2.17 15.83
C ILE A 380 11.50 -1.73 14.62
N THR A 381 11.34 -2.60 13.62
CA THR A 381 10.51 -2.33 12.44
C THR A 381 9.08 -1.97 12.82
N THR A 382 8.43 -2.82 13.60
CA THR A 382 7.02 -2.63 13.97
C THR A 382 6.82 -1.44 14.92
N PHE A 383 7.73 -1.25 15.88
CA PHE A 383 7.72 -0.10 16.78
C PHE A 383 7.81 1.24 16.03
N MET A 384 8.75 1.36 15.08
CA MET A 384 8.91 2.57 14.27
C MET A 384 7.67 2.89 13.43
N ASN A 385 6.85 1.89 13.11
CA ASN A 385 5.64 2.04 12.32
C ASN A 385 4.38 2.32 13.15
N THR A 386 4.45 2.28 14.49
CA THR A 386 3.32 2.69 15.32
C THR A 386 2.92 4.15 15.03
N LYS A 387 1.64 4.48 15.17
CA LYS A 387 1.14 5.85 14.95
C LYS A 387 1.90 6.87 15.81
N MET A 388 2.20 6.49 17.04
CA MET A 388 2.97 7.29 17.98
C MET A 388 4.37 7.61 17.44
N MET A 389 5.11 6.59 16.97
CA MET A 389 6.47 6.78 16.46
C MET A 389 6.50 7.46 15.09
N ARG A 390 5.50 7.24 14.24
CA ARG A 390 5.35 7.99 12.98
C ARG A 390 5.28 9.49 13.23
N LYS A 391 4.44 9.90 14.19
CA LYS A 391 4.34 11.30 14.61
C LYS A 391 5.63 11.82 15.27
N TYR A 392 6.23 11.00 16.15
CA TYR A 392 7.51 11.31 16.79
C TYR A 392 8.62 11.59 15.78
N CYS A 393 8.78 10.71 14.78
CA CYS A 393 9.77 10.87 13.71
C CYS A 393 9.50 12.11 12.85
N SER A 394 8.25 12.39 12.54
CA SER A 394 7.86 13.62 11.83
C SER A 394 8.26 14.88 12.59
N ASP A 395 8.05 14.92 13.90
CA ASP A 395 8.40 16.05 14.76
C ASP A 395 9.92 16.14 14.98
N LEU A 396 10.63 15.00 15.05
CA LEU A 396 12.08 14.94 15.18
C LEU A 396 12.81 15.40 13.91
N SER A 397 12.21 15.20 12.74
CA SER A 397 12.82 15.49 11.44
C SER A 397 13.07 16.99 11.22
N VAL A 398 14.07 17.31 10.40
CA VAL A 398 14.42 18.68 10.01
C VAL A 398 14.13 18.95 8.54
N GLY A 399 13.94 20.21 8.20
CA GLY A 399 13.69 20.67 6.82
C GLY A 399 12.26 21.12 6.59
N SER A 400 12.07 22.09 5.67
CA SER A 400 10.77 22.69 5.34
C SER A 400 10.10 22.07 4.11
N LYS A 401 10.86 21.85 3.04
CA LYS A 401 10.35 21.27 1.78
C LYS A 401 10.51 19.74 1.72
N MET A 402 11.61 19.26 2.26
CA MET A 402 11.87 17.82 2.47
C MET A 402 12.29 17.66 3.91
N LYS A 403 11.58 16.83 4.64
CA LYS A 403 11.94 16.47 6.00
C LYS A 403 12.91 15.29 6.00
N GLU A 404 13.89 15.34 6.88
CA GLU A 404 14.93 14.33 7.04
C GLU A 404 15.23 14.09 8.51
N ILE A 405 15.42 12.83 8.91
CA ILE A 405 16.05 12.47 10.18
C ILE A 405 17.53 12.22 9.89
N LYS A 406 18.40 13.02 10.49
CA LYS A 406 19.85 12.79 10.41
C LYS A 406 20.24 11.60 11.30
N SER A 407 21.40 10.99 11.03
CA SER A 407 21.90 9.84 11.80
C SER A 407 21.97 10.10 13.31
N GLU A 408 22.48 11.24 13.72
CA GLU A 408 22.57 11.63 15.14
C GLU A 408 21.17 11.70 15.80
N GLN A 409 20.19 12.24 15.09
CA GLN A 409 18.81 12.32 15.57
C GLN A 409 18.19 10.92 15.67
N PHE A 410 18.44 10.06 14.67
CA PHE A 410 17.96 8.70 14.71
C PHE A 410 18.57 7.91 15.88
N LEU A 411 19.87 8.03 16.10
CA LEU A 411 20.57 7.38 17.21
C LEU A 411 20.12 7.88 18.60
N SER A 412 19.44 9.03 18.67
CA SER A 412 18.87 9.54 19.91
C SER A 412 17.45 9.04 20.21
N ILE A 413 16.83 8.25 19.32
CA ILE A 413 15.49 7.70 19.53
C ILE A 413 15.54 6.62 20.62
N PRO A 414 14.81 6.78 21.74
CA PRO A 414 14.74 5.75 22.77
C PRO A 414 13.86 4.59 22.28
N ILE A 415 14.41 3.38 22.20
CA ILE A 415 13.70 2.18 21.84
C ILE A 415 13.41 1.38 23.09
N PRO A 416 12.15 1.03 23.43
CA PRO A 416 11.82 0.33 24.64
C PRO A 416 12.37 -1.10 24.63
N ALA A 417 12.94 -1.52 25.75
CA ALA A 417 13.39 -2.90 25.96
C ALA A 417 12.20 -3.77 26.41
N LEU A 418 11.38 -4.22 25.45
CA LEU A 418 10.18 -5.01 25.75
C LEU A 418 10.49 -6.28 26.56
N GLU A 419 9.55 -6.68 27.39
CA GLU A 419 9.61 -8.00 28.01
C GLU A 419 9.72 -9.10 26.96
N PRO A 420 10.53 -10.17 27.19
CA PRO A 420 10.73 -11.25 26.24
C PRO A 420 9.43 -11.92 25.76
N LYS A 421 8.42 -12.00 26.63
CA LYS A 421 7.10 -12.54 26.30
C LYS A 421 6.36 -11.68 25.27
N VAL A 422 6.40 -10.37 25.43
CA VAL A 422 5.76 -9.41 24.51
C VAL A 422 6.52 -9.38 23.18
N LEU A 423 7.86 -9.32 23.25
CA LEU A 423 8.73 -9.39 22.07
C LEU A 423 8.42 -10.60 21.20
N LYS A 424 8.37 -11.81 21.82
CA LYS A 424 8.01 -13.05 21.12
C LYS A 424 6.60 -13.04 20.53
N ARG A 425 5.63 -12.38 21.21
CA ARG A 425 4.27 -12.25 20.68
C ARG A 425 4.24 -11.37 19.43
N VAL A 426 4.91 -10.22 19.47
CA VAL A 426 5.05 -9.32 18.30
C VAL A 426 5.73 -10.06 17.15
N TYR A 427 6.82 -10.78 17.42
CA TYR A 427 7.53 -11.56 16.42
C TYR A 427 6.63 -12.58 15.73
N LYS A 428 5.87 -13.39 16.49
CA LYS A 428 4.95 -14.41 15.94
C LYS A 428 3.82 -13.81 15.10
N LEU A 429 3.34 -12.62 15.44
CA LEU A 429 2.32 -11.94 14.65
C LEU A 429 2.88 -11.36 13.36
N PHE A 430 4.16 -11.04 13.34
CA PHE A 430 4.83 -10.46 12.18
C PHE A 430 5.48 -11.51 11.29
N TYR A 431 6.15 -12.51 11.86
CA TYR A 431 6.99 -13.47 11.15
C TYR A 431 6.54 -14.92 11.38
N THR A 432 6.56 -15.74 10.34
CA THR A 432 6.31 -17.19 10.38
C THR A 432 7.57 -17.92 9.95
N GLU A 433 8.09 -18.78 10.83
CA GLU A 433 9.23 -19.64 10.48
C GLU A 433 8.85 -20.68 9.43
N ASN A 434 9.79 -21.00 8.54
CA ASN A 434 9.64 -22.06 7.53
C ASN A 434 8.38 -21.91 6.65
N PHE A 435 8.04 -20.68 6.24
CA PHE A 435 6.88 -20.45 5.41
C PHE A 435 7.05 -21.06 4.00
N ASP A 436 6.15 -21.96 3.62
CA ASP A 436 6.11 -22.53 2.27
C ASP A 436 5.49 -21.53 1.27
N LYS A 437 6.31 -21.09 0.32
CA LYS A 437 5.96 -20.09 -0.72
C LYS A 437 5.27 -20.70 -1.95
N SER A 438 4.96 -22.01 -1.94
CA SER A 438 4.28 -22.65 -3.07
C SER A 438 2.85 -22.10 -3.24
N ILE A 439 2.40 -21.98 -4.47
CA ILE A 439 1.04 -21.47 -4.78
C ILE A 439 -0.02 -22.36 -4.15
N ASP A 440 0.17 -23.68 -4.15
CA ASP A 440 -0.76 -24.64 -3.55
C ASP A 440 -0.92 -24.41 -2.04
N ASN A 441 0.20 -24.22 -1.33
CA ASN A 441 0.16 -23.90 0.10
C ASN A 441 -0.52 -22.58 0.34
N ILE A 442 -0.19 -21.54 -0.42
CA ILE A 442 -0.76 -20.20 -0.24
C ILE A 442 -2.27 -20.21 -0.48
N LEU A 443 -2.76 -20.92 -1.51
CA LEU A 443 -4.19 -21.01 -1.79
C LEU A 443 -4.96 -21.80 -0.73
N SER A 444 -4.33 -22.81 -0.13
CA SER A 444 -4.95 -23.66 0.91
C SER A 444 -4.79 -23.14 2.34
N MET A 445 -3.77 -22.30 2.61
CA MET A 445 -3.47 -21.81 3.95
C MET A 445 -4.62 -21.00 4.57
N GLN A 446 -4.68 -21.01 5.90
CA GLN A 446 -5.49 -20.08 6.67
C GLN A 446 -4.67 -18.80 6.95
N PRO A 447 -5.03 -17.62 6.41
CA PRO A 447 -4.25 -16.40 6.59
C PRO A 447 -4.03 -16.04 8.07
N SER A 448 -4.99 -16.35 8.94
CA SER A 448 -4.90 -16.12 10.39
C SER A 448 -3.78 -16.89 11.10
N ASN A 449 -3.17 -17.89 10.48
CA ASN A 449 -2.06 -18.67 11.04
C ASN A 449 -0.69 -18.17 10.57
N VAL A 450 -0.66 -17.16 9.71
CA VAL A 450 0.56 -16.65 9.06
C VAL A 450 0.89 -15.25 9.56
N GLY A 451 2.17 -14.97 9.81
CA GLY A 451 2.64 -13.65 10.21
C GLY A 451 2.53 -12.62 9.08
N LEU A 452 2.37 -11.36 9.47
CA LEU A 452 2.15 -10.23 8.57
C LEU A 452 3.16 -10.17 7.40
N PHE A 453 4.45 -10.38 7.69
CA PHE A 453 5.51 -10.38 6.69
C PHE A 453 5.28 -11.43 5.61
N HIS A 454 5.00 -12.68 6.01
CA HIS A 454 4.78 -13.77 5.05
C HIS A 454 3.44 -13.69 4.34
N LEU A 455 2.43 -13.06 4.95
CA LEU A 455 1.21 -12.68 4.23
C LEU A 455 1.51 -11.72 3.09
N SER A 456 2.41 -10.75 3.29
CA SER A 456 2.81 -9.83 2.21
C SER A 456 3.57 -10.54 1.07
N ILE A 457 4.38 -11.54 1.39
CA ILE A 457 5.06 -12.40 0.39
C ILE A 457 4.03 -13.25 -0.37
N ALA A 458 3.08 -13.85 0.33
CA ALA A 458 2.00 -14.63 -0.28
C ALA A 458 1.14 -13.78 -1.22
N GLU A 459 0.77 -12.57 -0.79
CA GLU A 459 0.05 -11.61 -1.62
C GLU A 459 0.82 -11.29 -2.91
N TYR A 460 2.11 -10.99 -2.80
CA TYR A 460 2.99 -10.71 -3.93
C TYR A 460 3.01 -11.88 -4.93
N ILE A 461 3.24 -13.09 -4.44
CA ILE A 461 3.27 -14.31 -5.28
C ILE A 461 1.92 -14.50 -5.99
N LEU A 462 0.80 -14.42 -5.26
CA LEU A 462 -0.52 -14.60 -5.86
C LEU A 462 -0.86 -13.53 -6.90
N ARG A 463 -0.44 -12.27 -6.70
CA ARG A 463 -0.66 -11.21 -7.68
C ARG A 463 0.09 -11.47 -8.98
N HIS A 464 1.34 -11.91 -8.91
CA HIS A 464 2.11 -12.28 -10.10
C HIS A 464 1.49 -13.48 -10.80
N TYR A 465 1.10 -14.50 -10.04
CA TYR A 465 0.43 -15.67 -10.59
C TYR A 465 -0.91 -15.31 -11.24
N LEU A 466 -1.74 -14.50 -10.57
CA LEU A 466 -3.00 -14.01 -11.12
C LEU A 466 -2.79 -13.27 -12.45
N ASN A 467 -1.85 -12.33 -12.50
CA ASN A 467 -1.56 -11.60 -13.73
C ASN A 467 -1.14 -12.53 -14.87
N SER A 468 -0.30 -13.54 -14.60
CA SER A 468 0.08 -14.54 -15.61
C SER A 468 -1.12 -15.34 -16.13
N VAL A 469 -2.08 -15.70 -15.26
CA VAL A 469 -3.31 -16.38 -15.65
C VAL A 469 -4.19 -15.47 -16.51
N LEU A 470 -4.34 -14.20 -16.12
CA LEU A 470 -5.12 -13.22 -16.87
C LEU A 470 -4.49 -12.94 -18.25
N ASP A 471 -3.15 -12.85 -18.34
CA ASP A 471 -2.44 -12.68 -19.60
C ASP A 471 -2.73 -13.89 -20.55
N MET A 472 -2.71 -15.13 -20.03
CA MET A 472 -3.05 -16.31 -20.84
C MET A 472 -4.49 -16.24 -21.35
N ILE A 473 -5.45 -15.76 -20.57
CA ILE A 473 -6.84 -15.59 -21.02
C ILE A 473 -6.92 -14.48 -22.10
N ILE A 474 -6.22 -13.36 -21.93
CA ILE A 474 -6.17 -12.26 -22.90
C ILE A 474 -5.57 -12.70 -24.23
N ASP A 475 -4.51 -13.51 -24.18
CA ASP A 475 -3.80 -14.03 -25.36
C ASP A 475 -4.45 -15.28 -25.96
N ASN A 476 -5.60 -15.71 -25.44
CA ASN A 476 -6.34 -16.90 -25.85
C ASN A 476 -5.48 -18.17 -25.84
N ILE A 477 -4.59 -18.30 -24.87
CA ILE A 477 -3.78 -19.50 -24.67
C ILE A 477 -4.68 -20.57 -24.04
N ASP A 478 -4.74 -21.76 -24.65
CA ASP A 478 -5.51 -22.88 -24.09
C ASP A 478 -4.78 -23.51 -22.89
N PHE A 479 -5.49 -23.67 -21.78
CA PHE A 479 -4.98 -24.32 -20.57
C PHE A 479 -6.13 -24.92 -19.74
N ASN A 480 -5.77 -25.88 -18.90
CA ASN A 480 -6.66 -26.51 -17.95
C ASN A 480 -6.26 -26.16 -16.52
N VAL A 481 -7.21 -26.22 -15.61
CA VAL A 481 -6.98 -26.09 -14.17
C VAL A 481 -7.40 -27.39 -13.48
N VAL A 482 -6.43 -28.08 -12.90
CA VAL A 482 -6.65 -29.30 -12.12
C VAL A 482 -5.99 -29.12 -10.76
N ASN A 483 -6.75 -29.26 -9.68
CA ASN A 483 -6.27 -29.12 -8.30
C ASN A 483 -5.49 -27.79 -8.09
N ASN A 484 -6.04 -26.67 -8.54
CA ASN A 484 -5.43 -25.32 -8.51
C ASN A 484 -4.12 -25.18 -9.32
N LYS A 485 -3.76 -26.14 -10.14
CA LYS A 485 -2.58 -26.07 -11.02
C LYS A 485 -3.00 -25.87 -12.46
N ILE A 486 -2.25 -25.01 -13.15
CA ILE A 486 -2.38 -24.84 -14.59
C ILE A 486 -1.65 -25.99 -15.28
N ILE A 487 -2.35 -26.68 -16.17
CA ILE A 487 -1.81 -27.69 -17.06
C ILE A 487 -1.99 -27.17 -18.50
N ARG A 488 -0.88 -27.02 -19.21
CA ARG A 488 -0.85 -26.63 -20.62
C ARG A 488 -1.00 -27.84 -21.52
#